data_385170edec843a3dbc008382cbfc786d
#
_entry.id   385170edec843a3dbc008382cbfc786d
#
_cell.length_a   1.000
_cell.length_b   1.000
_cell.length_c   1.000
_cell.angle_alpha   90.00
_cell.angle_beta   90.00
_cell.angle_gamma   90.00
#
_symmetry.space_group_name_H-M   'P 1'
#
loop_
_entity.id
_entity.type
_entity.pdbx_description
1 polymer ?
#
loop_
_entity_poly.entity_id
_entity_poly.type
_entity_poly.pdbx_seq_one_letter_code
_entity_poly.pdbx_strand_id
1 'polypeptide(L)'
;KFNKNLSNQLNFDEKIFWTKVKNFDSKGYFVTTFDSSEPTLKFANKPYIINAKFFDHLPYHPYTIDEVKIIIENIYGINFKEPPMKYWPEIRDDWISSIFESRSNEEWLELSQKYNLSGIIVPSNWEIKINEKVISEKYILYKLQ
;
A
#
# COMPACT_ATOMS: atom_id res chain seq x y z
N LYS A 1 15.06 -9.04 23.99
CA LYS A 1 14.69 -7.74 24.63
C LYS A 1 14.27 -6.64 23.63
N PHE A 2 13.81 -6.96 22.41
CA PHE A 2 13.56 -5.96 21.35
C PHE A 2 12.09 -5.54 21.16
N ASN A 3 11.11 -6.15 21.84
CA ASN A 3 9.70 -5.97 21.45
C ASN A 3 8.78 -5.25 22.45
N LYS A 4 9.27 -4.70 23.54
CA LYS A 4 8.38 -4.04 24.52
C LYS A 4 8.11 -2.54 24.29
N ASN A 5 8.91 -1.85 23.48
CA ASN A 5 8.79 -0.39 23.31
C ASN A 5 7.94 0.05 22.08
N LEU A 6 7.54 -0.86 21.22
CA LEU A 6 6.87 -0.52 19.98
C LEU A 6 5.34 -0.40 20.12
N SER A 7 4.74 -1.21 20.99
CA SER A 7 3.29 -1.16 21.24
C SER A 7 2.84 0.10 22.00
N ASN A 8 3.78 0.81 22.64
CA ASN A 8 3.47 2.04 23.38
C ASN A 8 3.38 3.29 22.49
N GLN A 9 3.67 3.20 21.20
CA GLN A 9 3.62 4.31 20.24
C GLN A 9 2.27 4.45 19.54
N LEU A 10 1.42 3.41 19.55
CA LEU A 10 0.11 3.44 18.90
C LEU A 10 -0.96 3.91 19.88
N ASN A 11 -1.86 4.76 19.42
CA ASN A 11 -3.08 5.07 20.16
C ASN A 11 -4.05 3.86 20.17
N PHE A 12 -5.15 3.98 20.91
CA PHE A 12 -6.11 2.88 21.07
C PHE A 12 -6.78 2.47 19.74
N ASP A 13 -7.17 3.44 18.92
CA ASP A 13 -7.79 3.22 17.63
C ASP A 13 -6.84 2.52 16.64
N GLU A 14 -5.60 2.97 16.57
CA GLU A 14 -4.56 2.32 15.75
C GLU A 14 -4.29 0.87 16.19
N LYS A 15 -4.29 0.59 17.49
CA LYS A 15 -4.12 -0.79 18.00
C LYS A 15 -5.26 -1.69 17.54
N ILE A 16 -6.50 -1.21 17.60
CA ILE A 16 -7.66 -1.96 17.12
C ILE A 16 -7.55 -2.20 15.61
N PHE A 17 -7.23 -1.16 14.85
CA PHE A 17 -7.07 -1.25 13.41
C PHE A 17 -6.03 -2.29 13.01
N TRP A 18 -4.82 -2.19 13.53
CA TRP A 18 -3.74 -3.12 13.18
C TRP A 18 -4.03 -4.55 13.65
N THR A 19 -4.77 -4.72 14.76
CA THR A 19 -5.25 -6.04 15.19
C THR A 19 -6.22 -6.63 14.17
N LYS A 20 -7.16 -5.83 13.64
CA LYS A 20 -8.08 -6.28 12.57
C LYS A 20 -7.33 -6.62 11.29
N VAL A 21 -6.35 -5.80 10.88
CA VAL A 21 -5.51 -6.07 9.71
C VAL A 21 -4.73 -7.38 9.91
N LYS A 22 -4.13 -7.58 11.07
CA LYS A 22 -3.40 -8.80 11.42
C LYS A 22 -4.26 -10.05 11.33
N ASN A 23 -5.49 -9.98 11.84
CA ASN A 23 -6.43 -11.09 11.89
C ASN A 23 -7.22 -11.29 10.58
N PHE A 24 -7.08 -10.39 9.62
CA PHE A 24 -7.68 -10.57 8.30
C PHE A 24 -7.04 -11.79 7.63
N ASP A 25 -7.87 -12.79 7.31
CA ASP A 25 -7.42 -14.01 6.61
C ASP A 25 -7.06 -13.65 5.16
N SER A 26 -5.78 -13.45 4.92
CA SER A 26 -5.24 -13.00 3.64
C SER A 26 -4.01 -13.83 3.29
N LYS A 27 -3.95 -14.29 2.05
CA LYS A 27 -2.83 -15.09 1.51
C LYS A 27 -1.94 -14.30 0.55
N GLY A 28 -2.35 -13.10 0.17
CA GLY A 28 -1.68 -12.27 -0.80
C GLY A 28 -0.96 -11.08 -0.18
N TYR A 29 -0.52 -10.19 -1.06
CA TYR A 29 0.19 -8.97 -0.71
C TYR A 29 -0.80 -7.82 -0.45
N PHE A 30 -0.34 -6.82 0.31
CA PHE A 30 -1.06 -5.57 0.48
C PHE A 30 -0.46 -4.49 -0.40
N VAL A 31 -1.32 -3.69 -1.01
CA VAL A 31 -0.94 -2.42 -1.62
C VAL A 31 -0.92 -1.37 -0.53
N THR A 32 0.16 -0.65 -0.41
CA THR A 32 0.38 0.34 0.66
C THR A 32 0.87 1.66 0.08
N THR A 33 0.71 2.72 0.84
CA THR A 33 1.34 4.02 0.58
C THR A 33 2.71 4.11 1.28
N PHE A 34 3.40 5.23 1.10
CA PHE A 34 4.66 5.50 1.80
C PHE A 34 4.52 5.37 3.32
N ASP A 35 3.44 5.95 3.86
CA ASP A 35 3.23 6.02 5.32
C ASP A 35 2.68 4.72 5.90
N SER A 36 1.98 3.90 5.10
CA SER A 36 1.32 2.69 5.59
C SER A 36 2.14 1.41 5.43
N SER A 37 3.19 1.40 4.59
CA SER A 37 3.97 0.19 4.31
C SER A 37 4.71 -0.35 5.54
N GLU A 38 5.47 0.49 6.23
CA GLU A 38 6.21 0.07 7.43
C GLU A 38 5.27 -0.35 8.58
N PRO A 39 4.20 0.40 8.92
CA PRO A 39 3.21 -0.03 9.89
C PRO A 39 2.53 -1.35 9.53
N THR A 40 2.22 -1.61 8.24
CA THR A 40 1.62 -2.87 7.78
C THR A 40 2.49 -4.07 8.12
N LEU A 41 3.78 -3.99 7.87
CA LEU A 41 4.71 -5.05 8.22
C LEU A 41 4.92 -5.15 9.73
N LYS A 42 5.17 -4.01 10.39
CA LYS A 42 5.57 -3.94 11.80
C LYS A 42 4.47 -4.36 12.76
N PHE A 43 3.23 -3.91 12.54
CA PHE A 43 2.12 -4.11 13.47
C PHE A 43 1.17 -5.24 13.07
N ALA A 44 0.97 -5.46 11.78
CA ALA A 44 0.09 -6.52 11.29
C ALA A 44 0.83 -7.78 10.82
N ASN A 45 2.14 -7.71 10.63
CA ASN A 45 2.95 -8.79 10.05
C ASN A 45 2.39 -9.26 8.70
N LYS A 46 1.98 -8.31 7.85
CA LYS A 46 1.43 -8.57 6.52
C LYS A 46 2.43 -8.12 5.45
N PRO A 47 2.65 -8.95 4.41
CA PRO A 47 3.52 -8.58 3.31
C PRO A 47 2.86 -7.51 2.45
N TYR A 48 3.63 -6.53 1.98
CA TYR A 48 3.20 -5.56 0.97
C TYR A 48 3.96 -5.76 -0.33
N ILE A 49 3.35 -5.37 -1.45
CA ILE A 49 3.89 -5.68 -2.77
C ILE A 49 5.15 -4.87 -3.10
N ILE A 50 5.19 -3.61 -2.70
CA ILE A 50 6.34 -2.72 -2.89
C ILE A 50 6.34 -1.64 -1.81
N ASN A 51 7.52 -1.28 -1.35
CA ASN A 51 7.73 -0.10 -0.53
C ASN A 51 8.31 1.01 -1.41
N ALA A 52 7.88 2.23 -1.21
CA ALA A 52 8.42 3.38 -1.91
C ALA A 52 9.93 3.58 -1.71
N LYS A 53 10.46 3.25 -0.55
CA LYS A 53 11.91 3.22 -0.29
C LYS A 53 12.68 2.25 -1.21
N PHE A 54 11.97 1.33 -1.86
CA PHE A 54 12.58 0.41 -2.82
C PHE A 54 13.15 1.14 -4.05
N PHE A 55 12.63 2.32 -4.39
CA PHE A 55 13.18 3.13 -5.47
C PHE A 55 14.65 3.52 -5.24
N ASP A 56 15.03 3.76 -3.99
CA ASP A 56 16.41 4.07 -3.63
C ASP A 56 17.34 2.88 -3.84
N HIS A 57 16.80 1.68 -3.85
CA HIS A 57 17.56 0.42 -4.03
C HIS A 57 17.59 -0.10 -5.47
N LEU A 58 16.72 0.40 -6.36
CA LEU A 58 16.65 -0.05 -7.76
C LEU A 58 18.01 -0.02 -8.49
N PRO A 59 18.85 1.03 -8.34
CA PRO A 59 20.16 1.07 -9.01
C PRO A 59 21.09 -0.09 -8.61
N TYR A 60 20.87 -0.68 -7.46
CA TYR A 60 21.70 -1.80 -6.94
C TYR A 60 21.17 -3.18 -7.32
N HIS A 61 19.97 -3.25 -7.93
CA HIS A 61 19.31 -4.50 -8.32
C HIS A 61 18.83 -4.46 -9.78
N PRO A 62 19.75 -4.34 -10.76
CA PRO A 62 19.39 -4.11 -12.16
C PRO A 62 18.55 -5.25 -12.77
N TYR A 63 18.65 -6.47 -12.26
CA TYR A 63 17.90 -7.63 -12.79
C TYR A 63 16.42 -7.64 -12.41
N THR A 64 16.00 -6.83 -11.44
CA THR A 64 14.60 -6.73 -10.98
C THR A 64 13.90 -5.47 -11.45
N ILE A 65 14.60 -4.57 -12.12
CA ILE A 65 14.08 -3.25 -12.52
C ILE A 65 12.84 -3.39 -13.40
N ASP A 66 12.87 -4.27 -14.38
CA ASP A 66 11.78 -4.40 -15.35
C ASP A 66 10.50 -4.92 -14.68
N GLU A 67 10.61 -5.92 -13.80
CA GLU A 67 9.46 -6.45 -13.05
C GLU A 67 8.87 -5.41 -12.10
N VAL A 68 9.73 -4.75 -11.34
CA VAL A 68 9.32 -3.69 -10.41
C VAL A 68 8.65 -2.53 -11.15
N LYS A 69 9.20 -2.13 -12.28
CA LYS A 69 8.64 -1.09 -13.13
C LYS A 69 7.22 -1.43 -13.58
N ILE A 70 6.99 -2.66 -14.06
CA ILE A 70 5.67 -3.13 -14.48
C ILE A 70 4.68 -3.08 -13.32
N ILE A 71 5.08 -3.52 -12.13
CA ILE A 71 4.23 -3.48 -10.92
C ILE A 71 3.87 -2.03 -10.58
N ILE A 72 4.85 -1.14 -10.58
CA ILE A 72 4.64 0.27 -10.26
C ILE A 72 3.75 0.96 -11.28
N GLU A 73 3.99 0.74 -12.58
CA GLU A 73 3.16 1.29 -13.65
C GLU A 73 1.70 0.79 -13.53
N ASN A 74 1.49 -0.50 -13.27
CA ASN A 74 0.15 -1.08 -13.21
C ASN A 74 -0.60 -0.75 -11.90
N ILE A 75 0.06 -0.82 -10.76
CA ILE A 75 -0.60 -0.61 -9.46
C ILE A 75 -0.67 0.88 -9.10
N TYR A 76 0.45 1.58 -9.20
CA TYR A 76 0.56 2.98 -8.79
C TYR A 76 0.33 3.97 -9.94
N GLY A 77 0.20 3.49 -11.19
CA GLY A 77 -0.05 4.34 -12.36
C GLY A 77 1.11 5.26 -12.71
N ILE A 78 2.33 4.91 -12.31
CA ILE A 78 3.52 5.73 -12.53
C ILE A 78 4.09 5.40 -13.90
N ASN A 79 4.03 6.35 -14.83
CA ASN A 79 4.70 6.23 -16.12
C ASN A 79 6.16 6.70 -16.01
N PHE A 80 7.09 5.76 -16.03
CA PHE A 80 8.53 6.08 -15.95
C PHE A 80 9.07 6.79 -17.18
N LYS A 81 8.40 6.71 -18.33
CA LYS A 81 8.82 7.43 -19.55
C LYS A 81 8.41 8.90 -19.52
N GLU A 82 7.29 9.18 -18.86
CA GLU A 82 6.69 10.50 -18.77
C GLU A 82 6.24 10.78 -17.32
N PRO A 83 7.19 10.87 -16.36
CA PRO A 83 6.82 11.14 -14.98
C PRO A 83 6.22 12.55 -14.88
N PRO A 84 5.18 12.73 -14.07
CA PRO A 84 4.58 14.04 -13.86
C PRO A 84 5.62 15.00 -13.26
N MET A 85 6.04 16.00 -14.02
CA MET A 85 7.08 16.96 -13.62
C MET A 85 6.78 17.67 -12.29
N LYS A 86 5.48 17.86 -11.99
CA LYS A 86 5.04 18.47 -10.73
C LYS A 86 5.51 17.69 -9.48
N TYR A 87 5.70 16.40 -9.61
CA TYR A 87 6.01 15.51 -8.49
C TYR A 87 7.44 14.96 -8.55
N TRP A 88 8.19 15.32 -9.59
CA TRP A 88 9.57 14.92 -9.73
C TRP A 88 10.48 15.70 -8.75
N PRO A 89 11.47 15.08 -8.09
CA PRO A 89 11.88 13.67 -8.15
C PRO A 89 11.13 12.74 -7.20
N GLU A 90 10.17 13.24 -6.41
CA GLU A 90 9.46 12.47 -5.39
C GLU A 90 8.11 11.97 -5.90
N ILE A 91 7.83 10.69 -5.68
CA ILE A 91 6.49 10.13 -5.84
C ILE A 91 5.72 10.46 -4.57
N ARG A 92 4.72 11.32 -4.69
CA ARG A 92 3.94 11.80 -3.55
C ARG A 92 2.61 11.08 -3.45
N ASP A 93 2.14 10.90 -2.22
CA ASP A 93 0.85 10.27 -1.94
C ASP A 93 -0.33 11.02 -2.57
N ASP A 94 -0.29 12.37 -2.68
CA ASP A 94 -1.34 13.16 -3.32
C ASP A 94 -1.53 12.83 -4.81
N TRP A 95 -0.47 12.40 -5.49
CA TRP A 95 -0.57 11.92 -6.86
C TRP A 95 -1.14 10.51 -6.93
N ILE A 96 -0.64 9.61 -6.08
CA ILE A 96 -1.12 8.22 -6.03
C ILE A 96 -2.62 8.18 -5.65
N SER A 97 -3.09 9.07 -4.77
CA SER A 97 -4.49 9.11 -4.36
C SER A 97 -5.44 9.29 -5.54
N SER A 98 -5.13 10.22 -6.44
CA SER A 98 -5.97 10.48 -7.62
C SER A 98 -6.13 9.25 -8.52
N ILE A 99 -5.08 8.45 -8.64
CA ILE A 99 -5.06 7.21 -9.42
C ILE A 99 -5.88 6.12 -8.71
N PHE A 100 -5.65 5.94 -7.42
CA PHE A 100 -6.34 4.91 -6.63
C PHE A 100 -7.85 5.17 -6.56
N GLU A 101 -8.26 6.41 -6.34
CA GLU A 101 -9.66 6.82 -6.25
C GLU A 101 -10.38 6.82 -7.61
N SER A 102 -9.64 6.99 -8.71
CA SER A 102 -10.23 6.94 -10.06
C SER A 102 -10.62 5.53 -10.49
N ARG A 103 -9.93 4.51 -10.01
CA ARG A 103 -10.16 3.12 -10.39
C ARG A 103 -11.51 2.60 -9.93
N SER A 104 -12.15 1.81 -10.78
CA SER A 104 -13.34 1.06 -10.45
C SER A 104 -13.03 -0.15 -9.54
N ASN A 105 -14.08 -0.71 -8.96
CA ASN A 105 -13.95 -1.97 -8.21
C ASN A 105 -13.44 -3.11 -9.07
N GLU A 106 -13.90 -3.18 -10.33
CA GLU A 106 -13.52 -4.20 -11.31
C GLU A 106 -12.01 -4.13 -11.62
N GLU A 107 -11.48 -2.92 -11.86
CA GLU A 107 -10.05 -2.72 -12.10
C GLU A 107 -9.20 -3.15 -10.89
N TRP A 108 -9.67 -2.89 -9.67
CA TRP A 108 -8.99 -3.37 -8.46
C TRP A 108 -9.03 -4.89 -8.31
N LEU A 109 -10.16 -5.52 -8.68
CA LEU A 109 -10.28 -6.98 -8.67
C LEU A 109 -9.37 -7.64 -9.72
N GLU A 110 -9.26 -7.07 -10.91
CA GLU A 110 -8.33 -7.54 -11.95
C GLU A 110 -6.87 -7.45 -11.47
N LEU A 111 -6.48 -6.32 -10.85
CA LEU A 111 -5.14 -6.17 -10.25
C LEU A 111 -4.92 -7.17 -9.11
N SER A 112 -5.95 -7.41 -8.28
CA SER A 112 -5.89 -8.39 -7.20
C SER A 112 -5.60 -9.79 -7.72
N GLN A 113 -6.28 -10.21 -8.78
CA GLN A 113 -6.04 -11.51 -9.40
C GLN A 113 -4.65 -11.60 -10.03
N LYS A 114 -4.24 -10.56 -10.74
CA LYS A 114 -2.95 -10.52 -11.45
C LYS A 114 -1.74 -10.55 -10.51
N TYR A 115 -1.82 -9.86 -9.39
CA TYR A 115 -0.71 -9.66 -8.46
C TYR A 115 -0.89 -10.35 -7.10
N ASN A 116 -1.93 -11.16 -6.96
CA ASN A 116 -2.29 -11.81 -5.69
C ASN A 116 -2.40 -10.80 -4.54
N LEU A 117 -3.23 -9.76 -4.74
CA LEU A 117 -3.45 -8.74 -3.73
C LEU A 117 -4.61 -9.13 -2.81
N SER A 118 -4.43 -8.93 -1.52
CA SER A 118 -5.47 -9.20 -0.51
C SER A 118 -6.16 -7.94 -0.02
N GLY A 119 -5.50 -6.79 -0.12
CA GLY A 119 -6.08 -5.55 0.36
C GLY A 119 -5.23 -4.32 0.03
N ILE A 120 -5.82 -3.16 0.29
CA ILE A 120 -5.20 -1.86 0.08
C ILE A 120 -5.25 -1.10 1.40
N ILE A 121 -4.12 -0.62 1.91
CA ILE A 121 -4.04 0.17 3.13
C ILE A 121 -3.55 1.57 2.79
N VAL A 122 -4.43 2.54 2.97
CA VAL A 122 -4.23 3.94 2.59
C VAL A 122 -4.62 4.89 3.73
N PRO A 123 -4.25 6.19 3.65
CA PRO A 123 -4.73 7.20 4.56
C PRO A 123 -6.26 7.26 4.62
N SER A 124 -6.83 7.60 5.77
CA SER A 124 -8.28 7.60 6.03
C SER A 124 -9.08 8.61 5.20
N ASN A 125 -8.41 9.59 4.61
CA ASN A 125 -9.02 10.60 3.73
C ASN A 125 -9.09 10.18 2.25
N TRP A 126 -8.68 8.94 1.91
CA TRP A 126 -8.79 8.42 0.54
C TRP A 126 -10.06 7.60 0.36
N GLU A 127 -10.78 7.84 -0.75
CA GLU A 127 -12.02 7.12 -1.10
C GLU A 127 -11.79 6.17 -2.28
N ILE A 128 -11.51 4.91 -1.97
CA ILE A 128 -11.41 3.85 -2.99
C ILE A 128 -12.77 3.19 -3.19
N LYS A 129 -13.14 2.91 -4.43
CA LYS A 129 -14.44 2.33 -4.80
C LYS A 129 -14.53 0.82 -4.50
N ILE A 130 -14.27 0.46 -3.25
CA ILE A 130 -14.38 -0.90 -2.72
C ILE A 130 -15.26 -0.84 -1.48
N ASN A 131 -16.28 -1.70 -1.42
CA ASN A 131 -17.30 -1.65 -0.36
C ASN A 131 -16.79 -2.19 0.97
N GLU A 132 -16.05 -3.29 0.96
CA GLU A 132 -15.61 -3.93 2.19
C GLU A 132 -14.36 -3.26 2.76
N LYS A 133 -14.52 -2.61 3.90
CA LYS A 133 -13.43 -1.83 4.50
C LYS A 133 -13.41 -1.87 6.04
N VAL A 134 -12.21 -1.68 6.59
CA VAL A 134 -11.97 -1.44 8.02
C VAL A 134 -11.38 -0.04 8.16
N ILE A 135 -11.99 0.79 8.99
CA ILE A 135 -11.64 2.22 9.12
C ILE A 135 -11.01 2.48 10.49
N SER A 136 -9.99 3.33 10.51
CA SER A 136 -9.49 4.02 11.70
C SER A 136 -9.38 5.53 11.44
N GLU A 137 -9.00 6.29 12.45
CA GLU A 137 -8.77 7.74 12.29
C GLU A 137 -7.68 8.05 11.27
N LYS A 138 -6.65 7.18 11.15
CA LYS A 138 -5.47 7.42 10.32
C LYS A 138 -5.45 6.63 9.02
N TYR A 139 -5.97 5.39 9.03
CA TYR A 139 -5.89 4.47 7.89
C TYR A 139 -7.22 3.81 7.57
N ILE A 140 -7.37 3.40 6.32
CA ILE A 140 -8.44 2.49 5.87
C ILE A 140 -7.77 1.26 5.24
N LEU A 141 -8.24 0.08 5.60
CA LEU A 141 -8.03 -1.17 4.86
C LEU A 141 -9.24 -1.40 3.97
N TYR A 142 -9.05 -1.45 2.66
CA TYR A 142 -10.01 -1.96 1.67
C TYR A 142 -9.67 -3.40 1.37
N LYS A 143 -10.65 -4.32 1.46
CA LYS A 143 -10.46 -5.75 1.25
C LYS A 143 -10.75 -6.11 -0.20
N LEU A 144 -9.85 -6.87 -0.84
CA LEU A 144 -9.93 -7.30 -2.24
C LEU A 144 -10.32 -8.78 -2.39
N GLN A 145 -10.53 -9.47 -1.26
CA GLN A 145 -10.91 -10.90 -1.21
C GLN A 145 -12.19 -11.08 -0.42
#